data_faf80e60583d7241a396749511d36881
#
_entry.id   faf80e60583d7241a396749511d36881
#
_cell.length_a   1.000
_cell.length_b   1.000
_cell.length_c   1.000
_cell.angle_alpha   90.00
_cell.angle_beta   90.00
_cell.angle_gamma   90.00
#
_symmetry.space_group_name_H-M   'P 1'
#
loop_
_entity.id
_entity.type
_entity.pdbx_description
1 polymer ?
#
loop_
_entity_poly.entity_id
_entity_poly.type
_entity_poly.pdbx_seq_one_letter_code
_entity_poly.pdbx_strand_id
1 'polypeptide(L)'
;MNSKLLSTLALGAALIAQTASVSGAEAGFVEIFNGKDLTGWEGNPKLWSVQDGAITGQTTAENSTKGNTFLIWTNGTVADFELHCSYKLTPGDSKGFANSGIQYRSKVANPANWVVHGYQADMEAGPSYSGILYEEGGRGILAQRGEKVVVPQDGKKQVVGSVGNAAEIGAAIKKGDWNDYVIIAQGNHLQQFINGKQTMDLVDEEEAKRAMSGILALQLHAGPPMMAQFKNIRLKKL
;
A
#
# COMPACT_ATOMS: atom_id res chain seq x y z
N MET A 1 0.27 -29.24 -77.46
CA MET A 1 -0.40 -27.99 -77.01
C MET A 1 -0.39 -28.00 -75.44
N ASN A 2 0.57 -27.28 -74.85
CA ASN A 2 0.77 -27.28 -73.43
C ASN A 2 0.28 -25.93 -72.83
N SER A 3 -0.77 -25.99 -72.07
CA SER A 3 -1.29 -24.85 -71.30
C SER A 3 -0.65 -24.84 -69.93
N LYS A 4 0.13 -23.79 -69.57
CA LYS A 4 0.70 -23.55 -68.27
C LYS A 4 -0.30 -22.68 -67.48
N LEU A 5 -0.83 -23.19 -66.31
CA LEU A 5 -1.51 -22.41 -65.33
C LEU A 5 -0.46 -21.69 -64.45
N LEU A 6 -0.55 -20.36 -64.41
CA LEU A 6 0.13 -19.55 -63.38
C LEU A 6 -0.76 -19.44 -62.16
N SER A 7 -0.27 -19.91 -60.98
CA SER A 7 -0.88 -19.69 -59.72
C SER A 7 -0.30 -18.43 -59.08
N THR A 8 -1.12 -17.41 -58.89
CA THR A 8 -0.78 -16.20 -58.15
C THR A 8 -1.08 -16.43 -56.67
N LEU A 9 -0.04 -16.46 -55.82
CA LEU A 9 -0.17 -16.40 -54.36
C LEU A 9 -0.42 -14.94 -53.92
N ALA A 10 -1.56 -14.68 -53.35
CA ALA A 10 -1.85 -13.42 -52.68
C ALA A 10 -1.41 -13.52 -51.20
N LEU A 11 -0.39 -12.76 -50.84
CA LEU A 11 0.07 -12.61 -49.45
C LEU A 11 -0.85 -11.60 -48.75
N GLY A 12 -1.75 -12.07 -47.91
CA GLY A 12 -2.57 -11.23 -47.05
C GLY A 12 -1.78 -10.80 -45.79
N ALA A 13 -1.39 -9.53 -45.73
CA ALA A 13 -0.83 -8.95 -44.52
C ALA A 13 -1.97 -8.68 -43.51
N ALA A 14 -2.02 -9.45 -42.42
CA ALA A 14 -2.91 -9.18 -41.30
C ALA A 14 -2.33 -8.03 -40.46
N LEU A 15 -2.98 -6.87 -40.54
CA LEU A 15 -2.70 -5.74 -39.63
C LEU A 15 -3.28 -6.09 -38.26
N ILE A 16 -2.43 -6.44 -37.28
CA ILE A 16 -2.83 -6.57 -35.87
C ILE A 16 -2.91 -5.15 -35.33
N ALA A 17 -4.11 -4.62 -35.24
CA ALA A 17 -4.37 -3.39 -34.50
C ALA A 17 -4.18 -3.66 -33.00
N GLN A 18 -3.07 -3.23 -32.42
CA GLN A 18 -2.90 -3.15 -30.98
C GLN A 18 -3.83 -2.04 -30.47
N THR A 19 -4.95 -2.42 -29.91
CA THR A 19 -5.77 -1.51 -29.12
C THR A 19 -5.03 -1.22 -27.80
N ALA A 20 -4.35 -0.08 -27.74
CA ALA A 20 -3.88 0.47 -26.48
C ALA A 20 -5.11 0.72 -25.60
N SER A 21 -5.27 -0.06 -24.54
CA SER A 21 -6.24 0.22 -23.51
C SER A 21 -5.83 1.54 -22.84
N VAL A 22 -6.46 2.63 -23.22
CA VAL A 22 -6.43 3.88 -22.45
C VAL A 22 -7.20 3.55 -21.16
N SER A 23 -6.48 3.22 -20.10
CA SER A 23 -7.04 3.21 -18.75
C SER A 23 -7.53 4.63 -18.49
N GLY A 24 -8.84 4.84 -18.62
CA GLY A 24 -9.46 6.10 -18.23
C GLY A 24 -9.17 6.33 -16.77
N ALA A 25 -8.43 7.40 -16.44
CA ALA A 25 -8.19 7.79 -15.06
C ALA A 25 -9.56 7.94 -14.38
N GLU A 26 -9.79 7.18 -13.32
CA GLU A 26 -11.01 7.28 -12.52
C GLU A 26 -11.13 8.72 -12.00
N ALA A 27 -12.30 9.34 -12.17
CA ALA A 27 -12.47 10.76 -11.96
C ALA A 27 -12.02 11.22 -10.56
N GLY A 28 -11.12 12.19 -10.52
CA GLY A 28 -10.57 12.80 -9.31
C GLY A 28 -9.34 12.11 -8.73
N PHE A 29 -8.89 10.97 -9.25
CA PHE A 29 -7.64 10.36 -8.83
C PHE A 29 -6.44 10.93 -9.58
N VAL A 30 -5.32 11.09 -8.86
CA VAL A 30 -4.02 11.48 -9.37
C VAL A 30 -3.02 10.39 -9.03
N GLU A 31 -2.25 9.93 -10.03
CA GLU A 31 -1.11 9.03 -9.80
C GLU A 31 -0.01 9.80 -9.05
N ILE A 32 0.41 9.28 -7.89
CA ILE A 32 1.48 9.88 -7.07
C ILE A 32 2.80 9.11 -7.15
N PHE A 33 2.84 8.06 -7.98
CA PHE A 33 4.04 7.35 -8.40
C PHE A 33 4.05 7.21 -9.93
N ASN A 34 5.16 7.58 -10.56
CA ASN A 34 5.27 7.65 -12.02
C ASN A 34 5.63 6.31 -12.69
N GLY A 35 5.85 5.23 -11.90
CA GLY A 35 6.25 3.92 -12.41
C GLY A 35 7.71 3.80 -12.89
N LYS A 36 8.53 4.85 -12.77
CA LYS A 36 9.87 4.90 -13.36
C LYS A 36 10.99 5.16 -12.35
N ASP A 37 10.79 6.13 -11.47
CA ASP A 37 11.78 6.57 -10.50
C ASP A 37 11.10 7.06 -9.20
N LEU A 38 11.91 7.42 -8.21
CA LEU A 38 11.43 7.90 -6.92
C LEU A 38 11.19 9.43 -6.88
N THR A 39 10.98 10.09 -8.02
CA THR A 39 10.64 11.51 -8.06
C THR A 39 9.36 11.77 -7.22
N GLY A 40 9.46 12.69 -6.27
CA GLY A 40 8.38 12.98 -5.31
C GLY A 40 8.34 12.06 -4.09
N TRP A 41 9.36 11.22 -3.92
CA TRP A 41 9.54 10.33 -2.78
C TRP A 41 10.95 10.42 -2.22
N GLU A 42 11.10 10.38 -0.88
CA GLU A 42 12.39 10.47 -0.18
C GLU A 42 12.52 9.36 0.87
N GLY A 43 13.64 8.67 0.88
CA GLY A 43 13.97 7.61 1.83
C GLY A 43 15.43 7.21 1.71
N ASN A 44 15.87 6.22 2.48
CA ASN A 44 17.24 5.74 2.43
C ASN A 44 17.58 5.15 1.05
N PRO A 45 18.47 5.76 0.24
CA PRO A 45 18.74 5.31 -1.13
C PRO A 45 19.44 3.94 -1.21
N LYS A 46 19.95 3.42 -0.08
CA LYS A 46 20.50 2.05 -0.03
C LYS A 46 19.41 0.98 0.10
N LEU A 47 18.21 1.36 0.48
CA LEU A 47 17.11 0.43 0.77
C LEU A 47 15.94 0.57 -0.23
N TRP A 48 15.79 1.74 -0.86
CA TRP A 48 14.67 2.03 -1.74
C TRP A 48 15.12 2.23 -3.19
N SER A 49 14.41 1.62 -4.11
CA SER A 49 14.64 1.69 -5.56
C SER A 49 13.33 1.53 -6.32
N VAL A 50 13.37 1.63 -7.65
CA VAL A 50 12.29 1.17 -8.52
C VAL A 50 12.74 -0.06 -9.27
N GLN A 51 11.97 -1.15 -9.19
CA GLN A 51 12.22 -2.40 -9.89
C GLN A 51 10.91 -2.86 -10.56
N ASP A 52 10.98 -3.20 -11.84
CA ASP A 52 9.83 -3.69 -12.65
C ASP A 52 8.58 -2.78 -12.54
N GLY A 53 8.80 -1.45 -12.54
CA GLY A 53 7.72 -0.46 -12.45
C GLY A 53 7.07 -0.36 -11.07
N ALA A 54 7.71 -0.88 -10.02
CA ALA A 54 7.24 -0.80 -8.64
C ALA A 54 8.28 -0.13 -7.73
N ILE A 55 7.84 0.75 -6.82
CA ILE A 55 8.64 1.16 -5.66
C ILE A 55 9.01 -0.11 -4.89
N THR A 56 10.29 -0.31 -4.64
CA THR A 56 10.82 -1.50 -3.97
C THR A 56 11.68 -1.11 -2.79
N GLY A 57 11.22 -1.45 -1.59
CA GLY A 57 12.00 -1.44 -0.36
C GLY A 57 12.58 -2.83 -0.10
N GLN A 58 13.88 -2.93 0.12
CA GLN A 58 14.54 -4.23 0.30
C GLN A 58 15.61 -4.18 1.37
N THR A 59 15.59 -5.19 2.25
CA THR A 59 16.71 -5.52 3.15
C THR A 59 17.34 -6.84 2.76
N THR A 60 18.65 -6.96 3.00
CA THR A 60 19.42 -8.20 2.85
C THR A 60 20.23 -8.44 4.13
N ALA A 61 20.95 -9.56 4.20
CA ALA A 61 21.85 -9.82 5.33
C ALA A 61 22.96 -8.74 5.46
N GLU A 62 23.44 -8.23 4.32
CA GLU A 62 24.50 -7.23 4.25
C GLU A 62 23.96 -5.78 4.36
N ASN A 63 22.69 -5.56 4.00
CA ASN A 63 22.04 -4.26 3.97
C ASN A 63 20.75 -4.28 4.76
N SER A 64 20.86 -4.31 6.07
CA SER A 64 19.74 -4.33 7.01
C SER A 64 19.46 -2.95 7.60
N THR A 65 18.31 -2.80 8.25
CA THR A 65 17.99 -1.61 9.06
C THR A 65 17.84 -1.98 10.54
N LYS A 66 18.30 -1.08 11.43
CA LYS A 66 18.20 -1.29 12.89
C LYS A 66 16.81 -1.02 13.46
N GLY A 67 15.99 -0.26 12.73
CA GLY A 67 14.63 0.11 13.09
C GLY A 67 13.79 0.28 11.83
N ASN A 68 12.49 0.47 11.98
CA ASN A 68 11.61 0.77 10.85
C ASN A 68 12.06 2.04 10.16
N THR A 69 12.11 2.02 8.83
CA THR A 69 12.45 3.16 7.99
C THR A 69 11.41 3.32 6.89
N PHE A 70 11.28 4.52 6.36
CA PHE A 70 10.17 4.84 5.49
C PHE A 70 10.62 5.52 4.20
N LEU A 71 9.84 5.33 3.14
CA LEU A 71 9.88 6.15 1.93
C LEU A 71 8.73 7.16 2.03
N ILE A 72 9.07 8.43 2.13
CA ILE A 72 8.14 9.53 2.41
C ILE A 72 7.72 10.18 1.10
N TRP A 73 6.41 10.32 0.87
CA TRP A 73 5.90 11.15 -0.22
C TRP A 73 6.07 12.64 0.12
N THR A 74 6.80 13.37 -0.74
CA THR A 74 7.24 14.76 -0.47
C THR A 74 6.36 15.83 -1.09
N ASN A 75 5.38 15.45 -1.94
CA ASN A 75 4.57 16.41 -2.69
C ASN A 75 3.34 16.91 -1.93
N GLY A 76 3.36 16.85 -0.59
CA GLY A 76 2.33 17.45 0.23
C GLY A 76 1.83 16.58 1.39
N THR A 77 0.67 16.96 1.90
CA THR A 77 -0.04 16.27 2.97
C THR A 77 -1.44 15.88 2.52
N VAL A 78 -2.03 14.91 3.22
CA VAL A 78 -3.41 14.46 3.03
C VAL A 78 -4.22 14.75 4.29
N ALA A 79 -5.47 15.18 4.10
CA ALA A 79 -6.47 15.34 5.16
C ALA A 79 -7.60 14.33 4.91
N ASP A 80 -8.64 14.72 4.19
CA ASP A 80 -9.67 13.79 3.73
C ASP A 80 -9.27 13.26 2.35
N PHE A 81 -9.19 11.94 2.23
CA PHE A 81 -8.66 11.31 1.02
C PHE A 81 -9.13 9.86 0.84
N GLU A 82 -9.01 9.40 -0.41
CA GLU A 82 -9.05 8.00 -0.80
C GLU A 82 -7.72 7.67 -1.48
N LEU A 83 -7.01 6.65 -0.99
CA LEU A 83 -5.74 6.15 -1.54
C LEU A 83 -5.93 4.71 -2.03
N HIS A 84 -5.51 4.44 -3.25
CA HIS A 84 -5.39 3.09 -3.79
C HIS A 84 -3.92 2.77 -4.00
N CYS A 85 -3.51 1.55 -3.66
CA CYS A 85 -2.14 1.07 -3.83
C CYS A 85 -2.13 -0.45 -3.99
N SER A 86 -1.42 -0.95 -5.00
CA SER A 86 -1.13 -2.39 -5.08
C SER A 86 0.18 -2.68 -4.35
N TYR A 87 0.20 -3.67 -3.47
CA TYR A 87 1.38 -4.08 -2.71
C TYR A 87 1.70 -5.57 -2.88
N LYS A 88 2.96 -5.92 -2.71
CA LYS A 88 3.44 -7.31 -2.65
C LYS A 88 4.58 -7.41 -1.63
N LEU A 89 4.51 -8.44 -0.76
CA LEU A 89 5.54 -8.74 0.22
C LEU A 89 6.22 -10.06 -0.13
N THR A 90 7.54 -10.06 -0.07
CA THR A 90 8.36 -11.25 -0.32
C THR A 90 9.35 -11.43 0.82
N PRO A 91 9.20 -12.51 1.63
CA PRO A 91 10.22 -12.89 2.59
C PRO A 91 11.55 -13.16 1.90
N GLY A 92 12.65 -12.74 2.50
CA GLY A 92 13.99 -12.93 1.97
C GLY A 92 14.68 -14.20 2.50
N ASP A 93 14.07 -14.90 3.44
CA ASP A 93 14.61 -16.14 4.02
C ASP A 93 13.51 -17.15 4.37
N SER A 94 13.93 -18.33 4.85
CA SER A 94 13.03 -19.43 5.23
C SER A 94 12.17 -19.15 6.47
N LYS A 95 12.41 -18.09 7.22
CA LYS A 95 11.58 -17.70 8.36
C LYS A 95 10.24 -17.14 7.93
N GLY A 96 10.12 -16.76 6.64
CA GLY A 96 8.86 -16.31 6.06
C GLY A 96 8.41 -14.92 6.55
N PHE A 97 9.32 -14.14 7.13
CA PHE A 97 9.01 -12.79 7.62
C PHE A 97 9.05 -11.77 6.49
N ALA A 98 7.99 -11.00 6.33
CA ALA A 98 7.96 -9.73 5.65
C ALA A 98 6.82 -8.91 6.24
N ASN A 99 7.11 -7.67 6.65
CA ASN A 99 6.13 -6.74 7.19
C ASN A 99 6.39 -5.35 6.63
N SER A 100 5.31 -4.64 6.37
CA SER A 100 5.31 -3.29 5.84
C SER A 100 4.01 -2.58 6.19
N GLY A 101 3.83 -1.35 5.70
CA GLY A 101 2.61 -0.60 5.91
C GLY A 101 2.59 0.68 5.09
N ILE A 102 1.39 1.23 4.94
CA ILE A 102 1.17 2.56 4.36
C ILE A 102 0.84 3.50 5.50
N GLN A 103 1.76 4.41 5.79
CA GLN A 103 1.56 5.50 6.76
C GLN A 103 0.70 6.59 6.12
N TYR A 104 -0.27 7.11 6.87
CA TYR A 104 -1.12 8.22 6.43
C TYR A 104 -1.46 9.15 7.58
N ARG A 105 -1.71 10.42 7.26
CA ARG A 105 -1.88 11.48 8.26
C ARG A 105 -0.79 11.46 9.32
N SER A 106 0.41 11.08 8.92
CA SER A 106 1.56 10.83 9.79
C SER A 106 2.51 12.02 9.84
N LYS A 107 3.52 11.96 10.68
CA LYS A 107 4.55 12.97 10.85
C LYS A 107 5.94 12.36 10.82
N VAL A 108 6.92 13.09 10.31
CA VAL A 108 8.33 12.70 10.39
C VAL A 108 8.79 12.87 11.84
N ALA A 109 9.19 11.76 12.46
CA ALA A 109 9.68 11.73 13.84
C ALA A 109 11.20 11.86 13.92
N ASN A 110 11.92 11.28 12.95
CA ASN A 110 13.37 11.41 12.84
C ASN A 110 13.77 11.49 11.35
N PRO A 111 14.02 12.69 10.82
CA PRO A 111 14.34 12.86 9.40
C PRO A 111 15.69 12.24 9.02
N ALA A 112 16.66 12.18 9.93
CA ALA A 112 17.99 11.62 9.64
C ALA A 112 17.95 10.11 9.34
N ASN A 113 16.93 9.42 9.83
CA ASN A 113 16.75 7.98 9.65
C ASN A 113 15.41 7.65 8.94
N TRP A 114 14.73 8.65 8.36
CA TRP A 114 13.42 8.50 7.72
C TRP A 114 12.42 7.75 8.60
N VAL A 115 12.33 8.10 9.90
CA VAL A 115 11.36 7.51 10.84
C VAL A 115 10.08 8.34 10.82
N VAL A 116 8.96 7.66 10.68
CA VAL A 116 7.62 8.26 10.60
C VAL A 116 6.73 7.66 11.71
N HIS A 117 5.92 8.49 12.35
CA HIS A 117 4.94 8.10 13.34
C HIS A 117 3.53 8.53 12.92
N GLY A 118 2.54 7.72 13.20
CA GLY A 118 1.12 7.99 12.92
C GLY A 118 0.35 6.74 12.48
N TYR A 119 -0.82 6.93 11.87
CA TYR A 119 -1.66 5.83 11.42
C TYR A 119 -0.99 5.02 10.32
N GLN A 120 -1.06 3.69 10.43
CA GLN A 120 -0.50 2.74 9.48
C GLN A 120 -1.53 1.69 9.07
N ALA A 121 -1.79 1.62 7.78
CA ALA A 121 -2.47 0.49 7.16
C ALA A 121 -1.46 -0.64 7.03
N ASP A 122 -1.53 -1.62 7.93
CA ASP A 122 -0.51 -2.64 8.12
C ASP A 122 -0.66 -3.81 7.13
N MET A 123 0.46 -4.42 6.79
CA MET A 123 0.53 -5.60 5.92
C MET A 123 1.71 -6.50 6.28
N GLU A 124 1.49 -7.81 6.26
CA GLU A 124 2.52 -8.80 6.54
C GLU A 124 2.39 -10.06 5.68
N ALA A 125 3.44 -10.84 5.58
CA ALA A 125 3.41 -12.18 4.96
C ALA A 125 2.76 -13.25 5.87
N GLY A 126 2.68 -12.96 7.18
CA GLY A 126 2.04 -13.79 8.20
C GLY A 126 0.51 -13.72 8.18
N PRO A 127 -0.15 -14.34 9.17
CA PRO A 127 -1.62 -14.39 9.22
C PRO A 127 -2.28 -13.25 10.01
N SER A 128 -1.52 -12.43 10.77
CA SER A 128 -2.08 -11.63 11.87
C SER A 128 -2.32 -10.16 11.53
N TYR A 129 -1.33 -9.47 10.92
CA TYR A 129 -1.32 -8.02 10.88
C TYR A 129 -1.86 -7.39 9.59
N SER A 130 -1.97 -8.14 8.49
CA SER A 130 -2.54 -7.55 7.27
C SER A 130 -3.97 -7.07 7.48
N GLY A 131 -4.21 -5.78 7.19
CA GLY A 131 -5.53 -5.15 7.29
C GLY A 131 -5.92 -4.69 8.69
N ILE A 132 -4.98 -4.59 9.64
CA ILE A 132 -5.19 -3.87 10.91
C ILE A 132 -4.89 -2.38 10.73
N LEU A 133 -5.40 -1.55 11.64
CA LEU A 133 -4.93 -0.19 11.84
C LEU A 133 -3.97 -0.16 13.02
N TYR A 134 -2.71 0.17 12.73
CA TYR A 134 -1.67 0.38 13.72
C TYR A 134 -1.33 1.86 13.81
N GLU A 135 -0.93 2.36 14.97
CA GLU A 135 -0.37 3.70 15.11
C GLU A 135 1.11 3.60 15.49
N GLU A 136 1.97 3.77 14.50
CA GLU A 136 3.43 3.70 14.63
C GLU A 136 3.94 4.78 15.58
N GLY A 137 4.70 4.38 16.61
CA GLY A 137 5.21 5.29 17.63
C GLY A 137 4.14 5.97 18.48
N GLY A 138 2.92 5.43 18.51
CA GLY A 138 1.76 5.96 19.23
C GLY A 138 1.02 4.90 20.04
N ARG A 139 -0.29 4.77 19.81
CA ARG A 139 -1.21 3.92 20.59
C ARG A 139 -1.16 2.42 20.23
N GLY A 140 -0.34 2.02 19.24
CA GLY A 140 -0.25 0.63 18.78
C GLY A 140 -1.47 0.20 17.96
N ILE A 141 -1.99 -1.00 18.17
CA ILE A 141 -3.12 -1.52 17.39
C ILE A 141 -4.42 -0.83 17.81
N LEU A 142 -4.98 -0.02 16.92
CA LEU A 142 -6.24 0.69 17.11
C LEU A 142 -7.45 -0.15 16.67
N ALA A 143 -7.33 -0.92 15.60
CA ALA A 143 -8.37 -1.86 15.15
C ALA A 143 -7.74 -3.14 14.62
N GLN A 144 -8.29 -4.28 14.98
CA GLN A 144 -7.94 -5.58 14.41
C GLN A 144 -8.70 -5.79 13.09
N ARG A 145 -8.23 -6.74 12.28
CA ARG A 145 -8.95 -7.16 11.08
C ARG A 145 -10.32 -7.73 11.44
N GLY A 146 -11.36 -7.22 10.78
CA GLY A 146 -12.75 -7.59 11.01
C GLY A 146 -13.47 -6.69 12.01
N GLU A 147 -12.78 -5.81 12.71
CA GLU A 147 -13.39 -4.96 13.75
C GLU A 147 -13.97 -3.66 13.19
N LYS A 148 -15.09 -3.26 13.81
CA LYS A 148 -15.61 -1.90 13.81
C LYS A 148 -15.36 -1.29 15.19
N VAL A 149 -14.61 -0.16 15.25
CA VAL A 149 -14.06 0.39 16.48
C VAL A 149 -14.41 1.86 16.63
N VAL A 150 -14.67 2.29 17.86
CA VAL A 150 -14.66 3.69 18.28
C VAL A 150 -13.56 3.87 19.32
N VAL A 151 -12.75 4.91 19.17
CA VAL A 151 -11.79 5.36 20.17
C VAL A 151 -12.36 6.65 20.80
N PRO A 152 -12.99 6.57 21.98
CA PRO A 152 -13.55 7.73 22.66
C PRO A 152 -12.49 8.72 23.15
N GLN A 153 -12.91 9.86 23.71
CA GLN A 153 -12.03 10.91 24.23
C GLN A 153 -11.06 10.42 25.32
N ASP A 154 -11.41 9.36 26.06
CA ASP A 154 -10.55 8.77 27.09
C ASP A 154 -9.48 7.79 26.53
N GLY A 155 -9.46 7.58 25.21
CA GLY A 155 -8.51 6.73 24.49
C GLY A 155 -8.75 5.22 24.65
N LYS A 156 -9.80 4.81 25.36
CA LYS A 156 -10.10 3.38 25.58
C LYS A 156 -10.92 2.82 24.42
N LYS A 157 -10.23 2.27 23.44
CA LYS A 157 -10.88 1.71 22.25
C LYS A 157 -12.01 0.72 22.60
N GLN A 158 -13.12 0.83 21.88
CA GLN A 158 -14.31 0.01 22.02
C GLN A 158 -14.63 -0.68 20.71
N VAL A 159 -14.70 -2.01 20.69
CA VAL A 159 -15.20 -2.76 19.53
C VAL A 159 -16.73 -2.66 19.58
N VAL A 160 -17.30 -1.93 18.61
CA VAL A 160 -18.73 -1.64 18.53
C VAL A 160 -19.46 -2.51 17.50
N GLY A 161 -18.71 -3.31 16.75
CA GLY A 161 -19.28 -4.19 15.74
C GLY A 161 -18.21 -4.90 14.92
N SER A 162 -18.61 -5.45 13.78
CA SER A 162 -17.74 -6.14 12.84
C SER A 162 -18.01 -5.67 11.41
N VAL A 163 -16.95 -5.65 10.59
CA VAL A 163 -17.03 -5.45 9.13
C VAL A 163 -17.02 -6.78 8.36
N GLY A 164 -16.88 -7.91 9.07
CA GLY A 164 -16.86 -9.25 8.52
C GLY A 164 -16.03 -10.23 9.34
N ASN A 165 -16.03 -11.48 8.93
CA ASN A 165 -15.24 -12.51 9.59
C ASN A 165 -13.74 -12.31 9.28
N ALA A 166 -12.91 -12.16 10.33
CA ALA A 166 -11.48 -11.89 10.20
C ALA A 166 -10.71 -12.97 9.42
N ALA A 167 -11.12 -14.26 9.55
CA ALA A 167 -10.48 -15.35 8.82
C ALA A 167 -10.84 -15.32 7.32
N GLU A 168 -12.10 -15.04 6.98
CA GLU A 168 -12.57 -14.91 5.59
C GLU A 168 -11.92 -13.69 4.90
N ILE A 169 -11.79 -12.57 5.61
CA ILE A 169 -11.07 -11.38 5.12
C ILE A 169 -9.60 -11.75 4.89
N GLY A 170 -8.97 -12.44 5.85
CA GLY A 170 -7.58 -12.90 5.74
C GLY A 170 -7.35 -13.88 4.59
N ALA A 171 -8.32 -14.75 4.31
CA ALA A 171 -8.26 -15.71 3.20
C ALA A 171 -8.28 -15.03 1.80
N ALA A 172 -8.78 -13.80 1.70
CA ALA A 172 -8.76 -13.02 0.47
C ALA A 172 -7.38 -12.41 0.16
N ILE A 173 -6.45 -12.43 1.10
CA ILE A 173 -5.10 -11.85 0.95
C ILE A 173 -4.20 -12.88 0.24
N LYS A 174 -3.62 -12.48 -0.88
CA LYS A 174 -2.77 -13.30 -1.74
C LYS A 174 -1.33 -13.25 -1.21
N LYS A 175 -0.86 -14.34 -0.59
CA LYS A 175 0.51 -14.42 -0.06
C LYS A 175 1.53 -14.44 -1.19
N GLY A 176 2.55 -13.57 -1.11
CA GLY A 176 3.62 -13.49 -2.10
C GLY A 176 3.19 -12.97 -3.46
N ASP A 177 1.97 -12.46 -3.60
CA ASP A 177 1.43 -11.90 -4.84
C ASP A 177 0.87 -10.50 -4.61
N TRP A 178 0.47 -9.82 -5.67
CA TRP A 178 -0.09 -8.48 -5.63
C TRP A 178 -1.47 -8.46 -4.99
N ASN A 179 -1.63 -7.55 -4.04
CA ASN A 179 -2.88 -7.24 -3.36
C ASN A 179 -3.21 -5.76 -3.55
N ASP A 180 -4.48 -5.43 -3.69
CA ASP A 180 -4.94 -4.05 -3.78
C ASP A 180 -5.37 -3.58 -2.39
N TYR A 181 -4.77 -2.49 -1.92
CA TYR A 181 -5.11 -1.82 -0.67
C TYR A 181 -5.83 -0.51 -0.97
N VAL A 182 -6.96 -0.28 -0.32
CA VAL A 182 -7.69 0.99 -0.35
C VAL A 182 -7.79 1.54 1.06
N ILE A 183 -7.46 2.82 1.22
CA ILE A 183 -7.57 3.57 2.48
C ILE A 183 -8.47 4.76 2.23
N ILE A 184 -9.54 4.90 3.05
CA ILE A 184 -10.43 6.05 3.04
C ILE A 184 -10.36 6.70 4.42
N ALA A 185 -10.02 8.01 4.44
CA ALA A 185 -10.02 8.81 5.64
C ALA A 185 -10.86 10.06 5.40
N GLN A 186 -11.95 10.21 6.13
CA GLN A 186 -12.86 11.35 6.04
C GLN A 186 -13.22 11.84 7.43
N GLY A 187 -12.86 13.09 7.75
CA GLY A 187 -12.94 13.56 9.12
C GLY A 187 -12.13 12.65 10.05
N ASN A 188 -12.73 12.18 11.12
CA ASN A 188 -12.15 11.22 12.07
C ASN A 188 -12.52 9.75 11.78
N HIS A 189 -13.15 9.47 10.63
CA HIS A 189 -13.54 8.14 10.20
C HIS A 189 -12.49 7.55 9.26
N LEU A 190 -11.98 6.37 9.60
CA LEU A 190 -10.92 5.65 8.89
C LEU A 190 -11.41 4.28 8.48
N GLN A 191 -11.28 3.95 7.20
CA GLN A 191 -11.67 2.66 6.65
C GLN A 191 -10.55 2.08 5.80
N GLN A 192 -10.39 0.77 5.83
CA GLN A 192 -9.38 0.06 5.04
C GLN A 192 -9.99 -1.15 4.35
N PHE A 193 -9.49 -1.44 3.14
CA PHE A 193 -9.94 -2.56 2.32
C PHE A 193 -8.74 -3.25 1.69
N ILE A 194 -8.76 -4.58 1.61
CA ILE A 194 -7.79 -5.37 0.84
C ILE A 194 -8.56 -6.27 -0.13
N ASN A 195 -8.20 -6.21 -1.41
CA ASN A 195 -8.85 -6.99 -2.49
C ASN A 195 -10.38 -6.85 -2.47
N GLY A 196 -10.88 -5.64 -2.22
CA GLY A 196 -12.30 -5.32 -2.16
C GLY A 196 -13.03 -5.78 -0.87
N LYS A 197 -12.33 -6.41 0.08
CA LYS A 197 -12.88 -6.76 1.39
C LYS A 197 -12.54 -5.68 2.41
N GLN A 198 -13.54 -5.11 3.08
CA GLN A 198 -13.30 -4.19 4.19
C GLN A 198 -12.57 -4.94 5.31
N THR A 199 -11.45 -4.38 5.78
CA THR A 199 -10.63 -5.02 6.79
C THR A 199 -10.86 -4.45 8.18
N MET A 200 -11.16 -3.16 8.27
CA MET A 200 -11.51 -2.49 9.50
C MET A 200 -12.34 -1.21 9.23
N ASP A 201 -13.03 -0.72 10.26
CA ASP A 201 -13.77 0.54 10.30
C ASP A 201 -13.54 1.19 11.66
N LEU A 202 -13.00 2.43 11.69
CA LEU A 202 -12.66 3.09 12.94
C LEU A 202 -13.08 4.56 12.94
N VAL A 203 -13.74 4.98 14.04
CA VAL A 203 -13.97 6.39 14.36
C VAL A 203 -13.08 6.79 15.54
N ASP A 204 -12.14 7.72 15.30
CA ASP A 204 -11.22 8.20 16.33
C ASP A 204 -11.74 9.52 16.89
N GLU A 205 -12.34 9.46 18.07
CA GLU A 205 -12.86 10.63 18.77
C GLU A 205 -11.83 11.25 19.73
N GLU A 206 -10.67 10.60 19.96
CA GLU A 206 -9.64 11.09 20.89
C GLU A 206 -8.92 12.32 20.30
N GLU A 207 -9.50 13.51 20.49
CA GLU A 207 -9.01 14.79 19.90
C GLU A 207 -7.54 15.09 20.24
N ALA A 208 -7.11 14.68 21.41
CA ALA A 208 -5.74 14.93 21.89
C ALA A 208 -4.68 14.15 21.08
N LYS A 209 -5.06 13.05 20.40
CA LYS A 209 -4.11 12.17 19.71
C LYS A 209 -4.45 11.89 18.26
N ARG A 210 -5.73 12.01 17.85
CA ARG A 210 -6.12 11.76 16.47
C ARG A 210 -5.42 12.71 15.51
N ALA A 211 -5.02 12.19 14.37
CA ALA A 211 -4.47 13.00 13.28
C ALA A 211 -5.53 13.25 12.21
N MET A 212 -5.76 14.53 11.87
CA MET A 212 -6.70 14.96 10.84
C MET A 212 -6.02 15.24 9.51
N SER A 213 -4.69 15.37 9.50
CA SER A 213 -3.87 15.54 8.30
C SER A 213 -2.42 15.13 8.57
N GLY A 214 -1.65 14.93 7.51
CA GLY A 214 -0.22 14.61 7.61
C GLY A 214 0.31 14.00 6.32
N ILE A 215 1.52 13.48 6.38
CA ILE A 215 2.22 12.88 5.23
C ILE A 215 1.73 11.47 4.94
N LEU A 216 2.06 11.00 3.72
CA LEU A 216 2.03 9.59 3.30
C LEU A 216 3.45 9.04 3.31
N ALA A 217 3.63 7.78 3.71
CA ALA A 217 4.90 7.08 3.57
C ALA A 217 4.69 5.56 3.46
N LEU A 218 5.70 4.88 2.92
CA LEU A 218 5.74 3.41 2.79
C LEU A 218 6.78 2.87 3.77
N GLN A 219 6.43 1.87 4.57
CA GLN A 219 7.34 1.30 5.56
C GLN A 219 8.23 0.21 4.95
N LEU A 220 9.48 0.15 5.40
CA LEU A 220 10.34 -1.01 5.34
C LEU A 220 10.67 -1.43 6.78
N HIS A 221 10.10 -2.57 7.21
CA HIS A 221 10.20 -3.03 8.60
C HIS A 221 11.59 -3.59 8.90
N ALA A 222 12.11 -3.28 10.10
CA ALA A 222 13.32 -3.91 10.60
C ALA A 222 13.12 -5.40 10.86
N GLY A 223 14.14 -6.20 10.62
CA GLY A 223 14.06 -7.64 10.90
C GLY A 223 14.84 -8.49 9.89
N PRO A 224 14.42 -9.72 9.67
CA PRO A 224 14.99 -10.59 8.64
C PRO A 224 14.95 -9.97 7.25
N PRO A 225 15.80 -10.43 6.32
CA PRO A 225 15.75 -9.99 4.93
C PRO A 225 14.35 -10.10 4.33
N MET A 226 13.91 -9.04 3.65
CA MET A 226 12.59 -8.98 3.03
C MET A 226 12.54 -7.98 1.88
N MET A 227 11.50 -8.07 1.06
CA MET A 227 11.18 -7.09 0.04
C MET A 227 9.70 -6.68 0.15
N ALA A 228 9.46 -5.37 0.14
CA ALA A 228 8.13 -4.77 0.02
C ALA A 228 8.06 -3.97 -1.28
N GLN A 229 7.06 -4.25 -2.09
CA GLN A 229 6.86 -3.60 -3.39
C GLN A 229 5.50 -2.91 -3.47
N PHE A 230 5.46 -1.73 -4.13
CA PHE A 230 4.26 -0.91 -4.27
C PHE A 230 4.16 -0.34 -5.68
N LYS A 231 2.96 -0.35 -6.25
CA LYS A 231 2.66 0.26 -7.55
C LYS A 231 1.21 0.73 -7.63
N ASN A 232 0.82 1.36 -8.73
CA ASN A 232 -0.54 1.85 -8.97
C ASN A 232 -1.00 2.73 -7.80
N ILE A 233 -0.13 3.64 -7.34
CA ILE A 233 -0.39 4.48 -6.18
C ILE A 233 -1.12 5.73 -6.65
N ARG A 234 -2.41 5.80 -6.38
CA ARG A 234 -3.28 6.89 -6.79
C ARG A 234 -4.05 7.47 -5.62
N LEU A 235 -4.14 8.76 -5.60
CA LEU A 235 -4.71 9.56 -4.52
C LEU A 235 -5.85 10.44 -5.04
N LYS A 236 -6.96 10.45 -4.30
CA LYS A 236 -8.07 11.39 -4.48
C LYS A 236 -8.27 12.17 -3.19
N LYS A 237 -8.34 13.50 -3.27
CA LYS A 237 -8.79 14.35 -2.16
C LYS A 237 -10.31 14.35 -2.11
N LEU A 238 -10.87 14.20 -0.92
CA LEU A 238 -12.31 14.17 -0.65
C LEU A 238 -12.80 15.50 -0.11
#